data_0a27aa1d2e0e80e2381f73aa89f6e6e6
#
_entry.id   0a27aa1d2e0e80e2381f73aa89f6e6e6
#
_cell.length_a   1.000
_cell.length_b   1.000
_cell.length_c   1.000
_cell.angle_alpha   90.00
_cell.angle_beta   90.00
_cell.angle_gamma   90.00
#
_symmetry.space_group_name_H-M   'P 1'
#
loop_
_entity.id
_entity.type
_entity.pdbx_description
1 polymer ?
#
loop_
_entity_poly.entity_id
_entity_poly.type
_entity_poly.pdbx_seq_one_letter_code
_entity_poly.pdbx_strand_id
1 'polypeptide(L)'
;MKHLLVTISILLTFFCAIAQSDRETEIRRLDSAQKEAYFKHDTIALFKFFAPDVIVHGPSNRIETLEDLLVRIRRGGSDREYYDRVIEKVTFYENIAVVMGNETTKPTGIADNAGKKVKRRFTNVWMKSKKSWQLVARQSTIISVE
;
A
#
# COMPACT_ATOMS: atom_id res chain seq x y z
N MET A 1 45.06 -14.34 -8.18
CA MET A 1 44.43 -13.14 -7.66
C MET A 1 43.24 -12.67 -8.52
N LYS A 2 43.34 -12.56 -9.86
CA LYS A 2 42.24 -12.10 -10.72
C LYS A 2 40.96 -12.98 -10.61
N HIS A 3 41.11 -14.32 -10.56
CA HIS A 3 39.97 -15.24 -10.45
C HIS A 3 39.25 -15.18 -9.08
N LEU A 4 39.99 -14.91 -8.00
CA LEU A 4 39.43 -14.76 -6.65
C LEU A 4 38.55 -13.50 -6.55
N LEU A 5 38.96 -12.37 -7.13
CA LEU A 5 38.21 -11.13 -7.17
C LEU A 5 36.89 -11.24 -7.95
N VAL A 6 36.91 -11.98 -9.07
CA VAL A 6 35.71 -12.24 -9.89
C VAL A 6 34.70 -13.09 -9.12
N THR A 7 35.17 -14.13 -8.42
CA THR A 7 34.29 -15.02 -7.63
C THR A 7 33.62 -14.28 -6.47
N ILE A 8 34.35 -13.42 -5.77
CA ILE A 8 33.83 -12.59 -4.69
C ILE A 8 32.77 -11.59 -5.22
N SER A 9 33.02 -10.98 -6.38
CA SER A 9 32.07 -10.05 -7.00
C SER A 9 30.74 -10.71 -7.37
N ILE A 10 30.79 -11.93 -7.92
CA ILE A 10 29.60 -12.72 -8.29
C ILE A 10 28.79 -13.11 -7.03
N LEU A 11 29.45 -13.55 -5.97
CA LEU A 11 28.79 -13.87 -4.70
C LEU A 11 28.07 -12.65 -4.09
N LEU A 12 28.68 -11.48 -4.09
CA LEU A 12 28.08 -10.24 -3.57
C LEU A 12 26.83 -9.83 -4.35
N THR A 13 26.80 -9.99 -5.66
CA THR A 13 25.62 -9.67 -6.49
C THR A 13 24.45 -10.63 -6.21
N PHE A 14 24.71 -11.92 -5.98
CA PHE A 14 23.68 -12.89 -5.61
C PHE A 14 23.05 -12.57 -4.24
N PHE A 15 23.84 -12.21 -3.23
CA PHE A 15 23.33 -11.83 -1.92
C PHE A 15 22.46 -10.56 -1.97
N CYS A 16 22.82 -9.57 -2.76
CA CYS A 16 21.99 -8.36 -2.97
C CYS A 16 20.64 -8.68 -3.63
N ALA A 17 20.63 -9.55 -4.62
CA ALA A 17 19.41 -9.95 -5.34
C ALA A 17 18.43 -10.70 -4.43
N ILE A 18 18.91 -11.61 -3.60
CA ILE A 18 18.09 -12.36 -2.63
C ILE A 18 17.49 -11.41 -1.57
N ALA A 19 18.29 -10.53 -1.00
CA ALA A 19 17.83 -9.57 0.02
C ALA A 19 16.77 -8.61 -0.54
N GLN A 20 16.85 -8.24 -1.81
CA GLN A 20 15.85 -7.40 -2.46
C GLN A 20 14.55 -8.15 -2.72
N SER A 21 14.61 -9.43 -3.12
CA SER A 21 13.45 -10.31 -3.29
C SER A 21 12.67 -10.48 -1.99
N ASP A 22 13.37 -10.69 -0.87
CA ASP A 22 12.75 -10.86 0.44
C ASP A 22 12.04 -9.58 0.91
N ARG A 23 12.66 -8.41 0.69
CA ARG A 23 12.06 -7.10 0.99
C ARG A 23 10.81 -6.84 0.16
N GLU A 24 10.82 -7.19 -1.13
CA GLU A 24 9.66 -7.02 -2.00
C GLU A 24 8.52 -7.94 -1.57
N THR A 25 8.80 -9.18 -1.24
CA THR A 25 7.81 -10.14 -0.72
C THR A 25 7.19 -9.64 0.57
N GLU A 26 8.00 -9.10 1.50
CA GLU A 26 7.53 -8.49 2.75
C GLU A 26 6.56 -7.34 2.47
N ILE A 27 6.93 -6.40 1.61
CA ILE A 27 6.10 -5.23 1.27
C ILE A 27 4.80 -5.64 0.59
N ARG A 28 4.83 -6.56 -0.37
CA ARG A 28 3.62 -7.08 -1.04
C ARG A 28 2.66 -7.71 -0.03
N ARG A 29 3.18 -8.48 0.92
CA ARG A 29 2.38 -9.08 1.99
C ARG A 29 1.77 -8.02 2.91
N LEU A 30 2.54 -7.00 3.31
CA LEU A 30 2.05 -5.91 4.18
C LEU A 30 0.99 -5.06 3.48
N ASP A 31 1.19 -4.71 2.20
CA ASP A 31 0.23 -3.94 1.41
C ASP A 31 -1.09 -4.71 1.21
N SER A 32 -1.01 -6.01 0.96
CA SER A 32 -2.18 -6.88 0.88
C SER A 32 -2.91 -7.01 2.21
N ALA A 33 -2.19 -7.15 3.31
CA ALA A 33 -2.78 -7.22 4.65
C ALA A 33 -3.43 -5.89 5.07
N GLN A 34 -2.83 -4.75 4.71
CA GLN A 34 -3.42 -3.43 4.90
C GLN A 34 -4.72 -3.27 4.11
N LYS A 35 -4.74 -3.70 2.83
CA LYS A 35 -5.94 -3.71 1.99
C LYS A 35 -7.05 -4.53 2.64
N GLU A 36 -6.72 -5.70 3.14
CA GLU A 36 -7.69 -6.61 3.77
C GLU A 36 -8.25 -6.03 5.07
N ALA A 37 -7.40 -5.45 5.93
CA ALA A 37 -7.84 -4.77 7.14
C ALA A 37 -8.78 -3.59 6.82
N TYR A 38 -8.49 -2.83 5.77
CA TYR A 38 -9.33 -1.74 5.31
C TYR A 38 -10.67 -2.24 4.78
N PHE A 39 -10.67 -3.33 4.01
CA PHE A 39 -11.89 -3.94 3.48
C PHE A 39 -12.80 -4.49 4.57
N LYS A 40 -12.22 -5.07 5.62
CA LYS A 40 -12.94 -5.61 6.78
C LYS A 40 -13.31 -4.57 7.83
N HIS A 41 -12.95 -3.30 7.63
CA HIS A 41 -13.11 -2.23 8.62
C HIS A 41 -12.41 -2.54 9.96
N ASP A 42 -11.35 -3.34 9.94
CA ASP A 42 -10.55 -3.63 11.12
C ASP A 42 -9.64 -2.45 11.45
N THR A 43 -10.19 -1.48 12.18
CA THR A 43 -9.48 -0.26 12.56
C THR A 43 -8.31 -0.53 13.50
N ILE A 44 -8.33 -1.62 14.29
CA ILE A 44 -7.23 -2.00 15.19
C ILE A 44 -6.04 -2.50 14.37
N ALA A 45 -6.29 -3.36 13.37
CA ALA A 45 -5.24 -3.81 12.45
C ALA A 45 -4.70 -2.65 11.61
N LEU A 46 -5.54 -1.73 11.16
CA LEU A 46 -5.12 -0.56 10.37
C LEU A 46 -4.11 0.31 11.11
N PHE A 47 -4.29 0.53 12.41
CA PHE A 47 -3.31 1.27 13.23
C PHE A 47 -1.90 0.68 13.21
N LYS A 48 -1.77 -0.62 12.99
CA LYS A 48 -0.45 -1.29 12.93
C LYS A 48 0.27 -1.00 11.61
N PHE A 49 -0.48 -0.72 10.55
CA PHE A 49 0.08 -0.46 9.22
C PHE A 49 0.38 1.00 8.97
N PHE A 50 -0.41 1.92 9.54
CA PHE A 50 -0.24 3.34 9.31
C PHE A 50 0.75 3.98 10.28
N ALA A 51 1.57 4.90 9.79
CA ALA A 51 2.28 5.84 10.65
C ALA A 51 1.26 6.79 11.31
N PRO A 52 1.54 7.29 12.54
CA PRO A 52 0.63 8.21 13.23
C PRO A 52 0.33 9.49 12.44
N ASP A 53 1.29 9.95 11.64
CA ASP A 53 1.27 11.14 10.79
C ASP A 53 1.02 10.83 9.31
N VAL A 54 0.45 9.67 9.00
CA VAL A 54 0.15 9.28 7.62
C VAL A 54 -0.76 10.29 6.93
N ILE A 55 -0.46 10.57 5.67
CA ILE A 55 -1.28 11.42 4.80
C ILE A 55 -1.92 10.56 3.72
N VAL A 56 -3.24 10.64 3.60
CA VAL A 56 -4.01 9.93 2.58
C VAL A 56 -4.70 10.93 1.66
N HIS A 57 -4.30 10.97 0.39
CA HIS A 57 -5.03 11.70 -0.64
C HIS A 57 -5.95 10.71 -1.36
N GLY A 58 -7.20 10.68 -0.93
CA GLY A 58 -8.22 9.77 -1.46
C GLY A 58 -8.82 10.24 -2.80
N PRO A 59 -9.64 9.40 -3.43
CA PRO A 59 -10.27 9.70 -4.73
C PRO A 59 -11.32 10.81 -4.66
N SER A 60 -11.75 11.22 -3.47
CA SER A 60 -12.63 12.39 -3.24
C SER A 60 -11.90 13.73 -3.30
N ASN A 61 -10.61 13.75 -3.70
CA ASN A 61 -9.75 14.93 -3.78
C ASN A 61 -9.56 15.65 -2.44
N ARG A 62 -9.60 14.93 -1.34
CA ARG A 62 -9.33 15.45 0.02
C ARG A 62 -8.07 14.81 0.58
N ILE A 63 -7.31 15.61 1.32
CA ILE A 63 -6.20 15.12 2.13
C ILE A 63 -6.80 14.74 3.49
N GLU A 64 -6.62 13.50 3.90
CA GLU A 64 -7.13 12.94 5.15
C GLU A 64 -5.95 12.52 6.04
N THR A 65 -6.06 12.81 7.32
CA THR A 65 -5.22 12.24 8.38
C THR A 65 -5.67 10.82 8.71
N LEU A 66 -4.92 10.13 9.58
CA LEU A 66 -5.35 8.83 10.09
C LEU A 66 -6.71 8.92 10.82
N GLU A 67 -6.92 9.98 11.59
CA GLU A 67 -8.18 10.18 12.32
C GLU A 67 -9.37 10.38 11.36
N ASP A 68 -9.21 11.23 10.33
CA ASP A 68 -10.26 11.45 9.31
C ASP A 68 -10.62 10.13 8.61
N LEU A 69 -9.60 9.34 8.25
CA LEU A 69 -9.78 8.03 7.63
C LEU A 69 -10.59 7.09 8.53
N LEU A 70 -10.26 7.02 9.82
CA LEU A 70 -10.94 6.16 10.78
C LEU A 70 -12.40 6.62 11.05
N VAL A 71 -12.63 7.94 11.14
CA VAL A 71 -13.98 8.50 11.24
C VAL A 71 -14.80 8.13 10.01
N ARG A 72 -14.24 8.24 8.80
CA ARG A 72 -14.91 7.88 7.55
C ARG A 72 -15.26 6.39 7.50
N ILE A 73 -14.34 5.51 7.93
CA ILE A 73 -14.58 4.06 8.00
C ILE A 73 -15.75 3.77 8.95
N ARG A 74 -15.73 4.31 10.17
CA ARG A 74 -16.79 4.08 11.18
C ARG A 74 -18.18 4.57 10.74
N ARG A 75 -18.23 5.58 9.88
CA ARG A 75 -19.48 6.14 9.34
C ARG A 75 -20.00 5.40 8.09
N GLY A 76 -19.35 4.34 7.65
CA GLY A 76 -19.73 3.60 6.43
C GLY A 76 -19.29 4.27 5.11
N GLY A 77 -18.56 5.39 5.17
CA GLY A 77 -18.04 6.05 3.95
C GLY A 77 -16.95 5.27 3.21
N SER A 78 -16.61 4.09 3.73
CA SER A 78 -15.65 3.16 3.13
C SER A 78 -16.27 1.81 2.74
N ASP A 79 -17.59 1.67 2.89
CA ASP A 79 -18.30 0.42 2.63
C ASP A 79 -18.22 0.04 1.15
N ARG A 80 -18.04 -1.26 0.88
CA ARG A 80 -17.93 -1.78 -0.47
C ARG A 80 -18.25 -3.26 -0.53
N GLU A 81 -18.85 -3.68 -1.64
CA GLU A 81 -19.19 -5.07 -1.91
C GLU A 81 -17.93 -5.90 -2.18
N TYR A 82 -16.96 -5.33 -2.91
CA TYR A 82 -15.65 -5.93 -3.13
C TYR A 82 -14.55 -4.88 -3.25
N TYR A 83 -13.33 -5.33 -3.02
CA TYR A 83 -12.13 -4.50 -3.15
C TYR A 83 -10.96 -5.37 -3.61
N ASP A 84 -10.59 -5.25 -4.86
CA ASP A 84 -9.41 -5.89 -5.42
C ASP A 84 -8.28 -4.88 -5.60
N ARG A 85 -7.04 -5.33 -5.38
CA ARG A 85 -5.83 -4.54 -5.56
C ARG A 85 -4.75 -5.38 -6.22
N VAL A 86 -4.24 -4.89 -7.35
CA VAL A 86 -3.12 -5.48 -8.08
C VAL A 86 -1.91 -4.57 -7.92
N ILE A 87 -0.84 -5.09 -7.31
CA ILE A 87 0.45 -4.41 -7.18
C ILE A 87 1.25 -4.68 -8.46
N GLU A 88 1.47 -3.63 -9.26
CA GLU A 88 2.20 -3.71 -10.53
C GLU A 88 3.70 -3.47 -10.35
N LYS A 89 4.06 -2.57 -9.43
CA LYS A 89 5.46 -2.18 -9.21
C LYS A 89 5.76 -1.93 -7.75
N VAL A 90 6.90 -2.43 -7.29
CA VAL A 90 7.53 -2.06 -6.03
C VAL A 90 8.92 -1.52 -6.33
N THR A 91 9.27 -0.37 -5.79
CA THR A 91 10.60 0.23 -5.93
C THR A 91 11.11 0.66 -4.57
N PHE A 92 12.39 0.41 -4.30
CA PHE A 92 13.03 0.74 -3.03
C PHE A 92 14.01 1.90 -3.18
N TYR A 93 13.97 2.82 -2.21
CA TYR A 93 14.92 3.89 -2.00
C TYR A 93 15.33 3.85 -0.53
N GLU A 94 16.49 3.29 -0.22
CA GLU A 94 16.97 3.08 1.16
C GLU A 94 15.93 2.42 2.08
N ASN A 95 15.33 3.20 2.96
CA ASN A 95 14.29 2.77 3.91
C ASN A 95 12.86 3.07 3.41
N ILE A 96 12.69 3.49 2.17
CA ILE A 96 11.39 3.73 1.54
C ILE A 96 11.07 2.64 0.54
N ALA A 97 9.81 2.19 0.52
CA ALA A 97 9.25 1.38 -0.55
C ALA A 97 8.06 2.12 -1.17
N VAL A 98 8.10 2.32 -2.48
CA VAL A 98 7.01 2.88 -3.26
C VAL A 98 6.29 1.73 -3.97
N VAL A 99 5.00 1.58 -3.69
CA VAL A 99 4.13 0.54 -4.25
C VAL A 99 3.09 1.19 -5.14
N MET A 100 3.05 0.78 -6.40
CA MET A 100 2.10 1.30 -7.39
C MET A 100 1.29 0.18 -8.01
N GLY A 101 0.05 0.50 -8.39
CA GLY A 101 -0.82 -0.46 -9.04
C GLY A 101 -2.21 0.08 -9.32
N ASN A 102 -3.13 -0.85 -9.50
CA ASN A 102 -4.54 -0.54 -9.72
C ASN A 102 -5.43 -1.18 -8.66
N GLU A 103 -6.60 -0.61 -8.52
CA GLU A 103 -7.66 -1.09 -7.65
C GLU A 103 -8.98 -1.11 -8.42
N THR A 104 -9.77 -2.13 -8.14
CA THR A 104 -11.17 -2.20 -8.60
C THR A 104 -12.05 -2.39 -7.37
N THR A 105 -13.08 -1.57 -7.23
CA THR A 105 -13.99 -1.62 -6.08
C THR A 105 -15.42 -1.32 -6.51
N LYS A 106 -16.38 -1.80 -5.74
CA LYS A 106 -17.79 -1.43 -5.86
C LYS A 106 -18.24 -0.88 -4.52
N PRO A 107 -18.20 0.46 -4.33
CA PRO A 107 -18.66 1.09 -3.11
C PRO A 107 -20.15 0.83 -2.87
N THR A 108 -20.56 0.85 -1.59
CA THR A 108 -21.96 0.65 -1.15
C THR A 108 -22.37 1.69 -0.11
N GLY A 109 -23.63 1.66 0.29
CA GLY A 109 -24.16 2.54 1.32
C GLY A 109 -24.01 4.02 1.00
N ILE A 110 -23.38 4.77 1.89
CA ILE A 110 -23.15 6.22 1.77
C ILE A 110 -21.80 6.58 1.12
N ALA A 111 -21.04 5.58 0.68
CA ALA A 111 -19.75 5.83 0.04
C ALA A 111 -19.93 6.46 -1.35
N ASP A 112 -18.98 7.33 -1.73
CA ASP A 112 -18.97 7.94 -3.07
C ASP A 112 -19.01 6.87 -4.17
N ASN A 113 -19.83 7.10 -5.20
CA ASN A 113 -20.06 6.17 -6.32
C ASN A 113 -20.66 4.81 -5.89
N ALA A 114 -21.50 4.79 -4.85
CA ALA A 114 -22.20 3.59 -4.40
C ALA A 114 -22.95 2.89 -5.54
N GLY A 115 -22.82 1.56 -5.63
CA GLY A 115 -23.41 0.71 -6.66
C GLY A 115 -22.66 0.65 -7.98
N LYS A 116 -21.65 1.49 -8.19
CA LYS A 116 -20.85 1.56 -9.42
C LYS A 116 -19.53 0.81 -9.30
N LYS A 117 -19.05 0.25 -10.42
CA LYS A 117 -17.71 -0.30 -10.49
C LYS A 117 -16.71 0.83 -10.71
N VAL A 118 -15.82 1.02 -9.75
CA VAL A 118 -14.82 2.10 -9.75
C VAL A 118 -13.43 1.51 -9.93
N LYS A 119 -12.72 1.97 -10.96
CA LYS A 119 -11.30 1.65 -11.18
C LYS A 119 -10.44 2.82 -10.76
N ARG A 120 -9.32 2.55 -10.10
CA ARG A 120 -8.39 3.56 -9.57
C ARG A 120 -6.95 3.16 -9.81
N ARG A 121 -6.08 4.16 -9.90
CA ARG A 121 -4.64 4.00 -9.72
C ARG A 121 -4.29 4.37 -8.29
N PHE A 122 -3.27 3.71 -7.73
CA PHE A 122 -2.80 4.05 -6.40
C PHE A 122 -1.28 4.08 -6.32
N THR A 123 -0.80 4.85 -5.35
CA THR A 123 0.59 4.85 -4.88
C THR A 123 0.57 4.80 -3.36
N ASN A 124 1.25 3.81 -2.79
CA ASN A 124 1.51 3.71 -1.36
C ASN A 124 3.01 3.93 -1.12
N VAL A 125 3.33 4.74 -0.12
CA VAL A 125 4.71 4.97 0.33
C VAL A 125 4.86 4.36 1.72
N TRP A 126 5.68 3.32 1.79
CA TRP A 126 6.02 2.64 3.03
C TRP A 126 7.40 3.09 3.49
N MET A 127 7.55 3.38 4.78
CA MET A 127 8.83 3.74 5.40
C MET A 127 9.21 2.70 6.45
N LYS A 128 10.44 2.21 6.39
CA LYS A 128 11.00 1.27 7.36
C LYS A 128 11.60 2.05 8.53
N SER A 129 11.03 1.86 9.70
CA SER A 129 11.64 2.25 10.97
C SER A 129 12.51 1.12 11.51
N LYS A 130 13.14 1.33 12.69
CA LYS A 130 13.91 0.27 13.37
C LYS A 130 13.09 -0.98 13.68
N LYS A 131 11.77 -0.87 13.81
CA LYS A 131 10.88 -1.95 14.27
C LYS A 131 10.03 -2.56 13.14
N SER A 132 9.56 -1.77 12.18
CA SER A 132 8.59 -2.23 11.19
C SER A 132 8.47 -1.27 10.01
N TRP A 133 7.85 -1.74 8.92
CA TRP A 133 7.35 -0.90 7.84
C TRP A 133 6.02 -0.26 8.24
N GLN A 134 5.87 1.02 7.96
CA GLN A 134 4.63 1.77 8.16
C GLN A 134 4.29 2.56 6.90
N LEU A 135 3.01 2.63 6.56
CA LEU A 135 2.49 3.43 5.47
C LEU A 135 2.48 4.90 5.91
N VAL A 136 3.28 5.73 5.26
CA VAL A 136 3.45 7.16 5.58
C VAL A 136 2.68 8.06 4.64
N ALA A 137 2.43 7.60 3.40
CA ALA A 137 1.61 8.35 2.45
C ALA A 137 0.88 7.40 1.51
N ARG A 138 -0.32 7.80 1.09
CA ARG A 138 -1.09 7.12 0.07
C ARG A 138 -1.79 8.12 -0.83
N GLN A 139 -1.79 7.84 -2.12
CA GLN A 139 -2.66 8.51 -3.08
C GLN A 139 -3.47 7.48 -3.85
N SER A 140 -4.73 7.81 -4.17
CA SER A 140 -5.50 7.05 -5.16
C SER A 140 -6.38 7.97 -5.99
N THR A 141 -6.44 7.71 -7.30
CA THR A 141 -7.16 8.52 -8.28
C THR A 141 -8.11 7.63 -9.08
N ILE A 142 -9.36 8.07 -9.24
CA ILE A 142 -10.34 7.39 -10.10
C ILE A 142 -9.92 7.56 -11.55
N ILE A 143 -9.92 6.44 -12.32
CA ILE A 143 -9.65 6.43 -13.75
C ILE A 143 -10.89 6.05 -14.57
N SER A 144 -11.83 5.30 -14.00
CA SER A 144 -13.16 5.07 -14.59
C SER A 144 -14.22 4.77 -13.54
N VAL A 145 -15.48 5.07 -13.87
CA VAL A 145 -16.68 4.73 -13.10
C VAL A 145 -17.68 4.13 -14.10
N GLU A 146 -18.09 2.88 -13.87
CA GLU A 146 -18.96 2.07 -14.72
C GLU A 146 -20.23 1.65 -13.99
#